data_91c73509a4dcdeed45473ae5611d9cef
#
_entry.id   91c73509a4dcdeed45473ae5611d9cef
#
_cell.length_a   1.000
_cell.length_b   1.000
_cell.length_c   1.000
_cell.angle_alpha   90.00
_cell.angle_beta   90.00
_cell.angle_gamma   90.00
#
_symmetry.space_group_name_H-M   'P 1'
#
loop_
_entity.id
_entity.type
_entity.pdbx_description
1 polymer ?
#
loop_
_entity_poly.entity_id
_entity_poly.type
_entity_poly.pdbx_seq_one_letter_code
_entity_poly.pdbx_strand_id
1 'polypeptide(L)'
;MIEPFDLRPFSPFFMLKFCLKRQKSYLRTKYLKMKRACFLLVAMLATAIQLSAEITLPSIISDNMVLQQKTDAKLWGWGEPGEKIEIRTSWGKKVYSTLTNADGKWSVYVKTPGHCSGQWVKVSSGRTGETVEISNVLVGEVWMASGQSNMEFEMMPHKKDTWMTGMYNWEEEAADAGYPDIHLFKVEEDWDHNVVRDNCKGEWVVCSPEVAKRYSAIAFLFARELHKELRRPVGIVLCAFGGTHAESWIRDEVMRRDSIYNRVYKGYSPGMPVIDKYPHKAPAAIWNAMVNPILGYTVKGNIWYQAESNAWRAEDYAPIFIDLVNDWRSSWGQKRLPFYFMQVAPYGELPGAVRLEQAKVWENGLLKDIGMATAIDVGDSLDIHPKNKVVPAHRFALWALAKEYGKKVECCGPLLEKVSVEGNRMVLSFGHSKGLYVLNAAGEKVSAGVNYLYVAGTDGNFHPALSEIIGGKLHVWSPDVPAPAQVKYCTEDYCKGNLYNAAGLPAYPFVH
;
A
#
# COMPACT_ATOMS: atom_id res chain seq x y z
N MET A 1 63.09 -13.71 94.38
CA MET A 1 62.25 -12.57 94.77
C MET A 1 61.86 -11.89 93.47
N ILE A 2 60.63 -12.03 93.08
CA ILE A 2 60.11 -11.41 91.87
C ILE A 2 59.01 -10.43 92.37
N GLU A 3 59.19 -9.15 92.14
CA GLU A 3 58.21 -8.15 92.43
C GLU A 3 57.02 -8.14 91.51
N PRO A 4 55.77 -7.86 91.95
CA PRO A 4 54.57 -7.93 91.08
C PRO A 4 54.38 -6.61 90.29
N PHE A 5 54.04 -6.78 88.98
CA PHE A 5 53.62 -5.74 88.06
C PHE A 5 52.28 -5.10 88.50
N ASP A 6 52.28 -3.80 88.73
CA ASP A 6 51.10 -2.98 89.06
C ASP A 6 50.24 -2.74 87.76
N LEU A 7 49.09 -3.41 87.59
CA LEU A 7 48.10 -3.16 86.58
C LEU A 7 47.06 -2.15 87.04
N ARG A 8 47.27 -0.84 86.78
CA ARG A 8 46.20 0.12 86.96
C ARG A 8 45.26 0.15 85.77
N PRO A 9 43.91 0.14 85.98
CA PRO A 9 42.96 0.14 84.91
C PRO A 9 42.85 1.48 84.23
N PHE A 10 42.96 1.55 82.92
CA PHE A 10 42.70 2.74 82.08
C PHE A 10 41.31 3.25 82.32
N SER A 11 41.17 4.58 82.57
CA SER A 11 39.90 5.29 82.83
C SER A 11 38.93 5.04 81.64
N PRO A 12 37.65 4.70 81.90
CA PRO A 12 36.64 4.48 80.86
C PRO A 12 36.45 5.70 79.98
N PHE A 13 36.78 6.87 80.43
CA PHE A 13 36.68 8.17 79.71
C PHE A 13 37.67 8.29 78.55
N PHE A 14 38.81 7.64 78.61
CA PHE A 14 39.81 7.71 77.57
C PHE A 14 39.49 6.82 76.41
N MET A 15 38.91 5.65 76.69
CA MET A 15 38.44 4.72 75.68
C MET A 15 37.26 5.29 74.90
N LEU A 16 36.34 5.96 75.57
CA LEU A 16 35.17 6.59 74.90
C LEU A 16 35.57 7.74 73.97
N LYS A 17 36.53 8.57 74.32
CA LYS A 17 37.05 9.62 73.42
C LYS A 17 37.80 9.07 72.22
N PHE A 18 38.49 7.96 72.37
CA PHE A 18 39.24 7.33 71.31
C PHE A 18 38.28 6.62 70.29
N CYS A 19 37.24 5.95 70.81
CA CYS A 19 36.18 5.37 69.98
C CYS A 19 35.38 6.42 69.18
N LEU A 20 34.99 7.52 69.84
CA LEU A 20 34.27 8.64 69.21
C LEU A 20 35.10 9.35 68.15
N LYS A 21 36.40 9.51 68.35
CA LYS A 21 37.32 10.10 67.35
C LYS A 21 37.50 9.18 66.12
N ARG A 22 37.60 7.88 66.36
CA ARG A 22 37.73 6.87 65.30
C ARG A 22 36.44 6.75 64.50
N GLN A 23 35.29 6.82 65.16
CA GLN A 23 33.98 6.76 64.53
C GLN A 23 33.70 8.03 63.68
N LYS A 24 34.04 9.24 64.15
CA LYS A 24 34.00 10.50 63.40
C LYS A 24 34.93 10.48 62.18
N SER A 25 36.15 9.93 62.28
CA SER A 25 37.07 9.79 61.19
C SER A 25 36.55 8.80 60.12
N TYR A 26 36.00 7.66 60.57
CA TYR A 26 35.39 6.65 59.67
C TYR A 26 34.19 7.22 58.93
N LEU A 27 33.27 7.91 59.60
CA LEU A 27 32.10 8.56 58.99
C LEU A 27 32.49 9.64 57.98
N ARG A 28 33.53 10.45 58.33
CA ARG A 28 34.06 11.48 57.42
C ARG A 28 34.69 10.88 56.16
N THR A 29 35.41 9.77 56.29
CA THR A 29 36.02 9.05 55.18
C THR A 29 34.95 8.40 54.29
N LYS A 30 33.91 7.83 54.89
CA LYS A 30 32.76 7.25 54.16
C LYS A 30 31.97 8.30 53.41
N TYR A 31 31.73 9.47 54.05
CA TYR A 31 31.05 10.62 53.43
C TYR A 31 31.84 11.19 52.25
N LEU A 32 33.17 11.32 52.37
CA LEU A 32 34.05 11.76 51.29
C LEU A 32 34.12 10.77 50.13
N LYS A 33 34.13 9.45 50.40
CA LYS A 33 34.05 8.42 49.39
C LYS A 33 32.69 8.45 48.66
N MET A 34 31.60 8.65 49.40
CA MET A 34 30.25 8.74 48.83
C MET A 34 30.08 10.03 47.97
N LYS A 35 30.61 11.19 48.42
CA LYS A 35 30.62 12.40 47.60
C LYS A 35 31.45 12.24 46.32
N ARG A 36 32.60 11.56 46.37
CA ARG A 36 33.41 11.26 45.17
C ARG A 36 32.69 10.31 44.22
N ALA A 37 32.04 9.29 44.77
CA ALA A 37 31.23 8.36 43.95
C ALA A 37 30.02 9.05 43.28
N CYS A 38 29.31 9.92 44.03
CA CYS A 38 28.22 10.72 43.44
C CYS A 38 28.73 11.72 42.39
N PHE A 39 29.89 12.37 42.64
CA PHE A 39 30.47 13.28 41.64
C PHE A 39 30.94 12.54 40.39
N LEU A 40 31.52 11.35 40.54
CA LEU A 40 31.89 10.50 39.41
C LEU A 40 30.64 9.95 38.65
N LEU A 41 29.57 9.63 39.36
CA LEU A 41 28.29 9.19 38.77
C LEU A 41 27.63 10.36 38.01
N VAL A 42 27.63 11.54 38.56
CA VAL A 42 27.10 12.77 37.88
C VAL A 42 28.00 13.14 36.69
N ALA A 43 29.32 13.00 36.81
CA ALA A 43 30.25 13.22 35.69
C ALA A 43 30.09 12.16 34.60
N MET A 44 29.87 10.86 34.94
CA MET A 44 29.56 9.82 33.97
C MET A 44 28.18 10.01 33.33
N LEU A 45 27.16 10.43 34.07
CA LEU A 45 25.87 10.81 33.51
C LEU A 45 25.98 12.04 32.57
N ALA A 46 26.80 13.03 32.93
CA ALA A 46 27.04 14.19 32.08
C ALA A 46 27.81 13.87 30.81
N THR A 47 28.69 12.85 30.82
CA THR A 47 29.38 12.35 29.60
C THR A 47 28.56 11.37 28.79
N ALA A 48 27.55 10.69 29.39
CA ALA A 48 26.64 9.82 28.69
C ALA A 48 25.57 10.59 27.87
N ILE A 49 25.42 11.91 28.09
CA ILE A 49 24.42 12.77 27.38
C ILE A 49 25.03 13.43 26.11
N GLN A 50 26.23 13.06 25.71
CA GLN A 50 26.73 13.41 24.38
C GLN A 50 26.62 12.24 23.37
N LEU A 51 25.51 11.47 23.38
CA LEU A 51 25.07 10.85 22.15
C LEU A 51 24.44 12.00 21.32
N SER A 52 25.27 12.61 20.50
CA SER A 52 24.79 13.47 19.43
C SER A 52 23.77 12.65 18.63
N ALA A 53 22.50 13.04 18.65
CA ALA A 53 21.55 12.38 17.74
C ALA A 53 22.00 12.70 16.32
N GLU A 54 22.44 11.67 15.64
CA GLU A 54 22.80 11.66 14.23
C GLU A 54 21.56 11.97 13.40
N ILE A 55 21.72 12.67 12.26
CA ILE A 55 20.61 12.82 11.30
C ILE A 55 20.17 11.43 10.87
N THR A 56 18.92 11.07 11.13
CA THR A 56 18.34 9.83 10.68
C THR A 56 17.25 10.07 9.65
N LEU A 57 17.19 9.20 8.65
CA LEU A 57 16.22 9.26 7.54
C LEU A 57 15.33 8.02 7.58
N PRO A 58 14.06 8.14 7.16
CA PRO A 58 13.21 6.96 7.00
C PRO A 58 13.73 6.09 5.84
N SER A 59 13.47 4.79 5.92
CA SER A 59 13.94 3.81 4.93
C SER A 59 13.59 4.18 3.49
N ILE A 60 12.45 4.82 3.28
CA ILE A 60 12.02 5.25 1.95
C ILE A 60 12.83 6.44 1.38
N ILE A 61 13.57 7.17 2.24
CA ILE A 61 14.47 8.26 1.83
C ILE A 61 15.91 7.76 1.96
N SER A 62 16.35 7.03 0.97
CA SER A 62 17.65 6.34 0.94
C SER A 62 18.21 6.27 -0.47
N ASP A 63 19.40 5.70 -0.62
CA ASP A 63 20.03 5.46 -1.92
C ASP A 63 19.06 4.76 -2.88
N ASN A 64 19.19 5.04 -4.16
CA ASN A 64 18.32 4.56 -5.22
C ASN A 64 16.86 5.06 -5.17
N MET A 65 16.47 5.98 -4.28
CA MET A 65 15.10 6.48 -4.25
C MET A 65 14.71 7.16 -5.57
N VAL A 66 13.41 7.15 -5.89
CA VAL A 66 12.85 7.88 -7.03
C VAL A 66 11.95 8.98 -6.52
N LEU A 67 12.24 10.23 -6.86
CA LEU A 67 11.39 11.38 -6.54
C LEU A 67 10.44 11.70 -7.69
N GLN A 68 9.19 11.99 -7.37
CA GLN A 68 8.20 12.42 -8.37
C GLN A 68 8.69 13.70 -9.06
N GLN A 69 8.68 13.72 -10.40
CA GLN A 69 9.11 14.86 -11.21
C GLN A 69 8.13 16.04 -11.18
N LYS A 70 8.64 17.26 -11.47
CA LYS A 70 7.85 18.50 -11.68
C LYS A 70 6.89 18.81 -10.53
N THR A 71 7.33 18.59 -9.30
CA THR A 71 6.53 18.82 -8.10
C THR A 71 7.40 19.31 -6.95
N ASP A 72 6.78 19.62 -5.84
CA ASP A 72 7.46 19.83 -4.58
C ASP A 72 7.46 18.49 -3.82
N ALA A 73 8.59 17.76 -3.87
CA ALA A 73 8.73 16.46 -3.21
C ALA A 73 9.05 16.65 -1.73
N LYS A 74 8.32 15.96 -0.85
CA LYS A 74 8.54 15.97 0.59
C LYS A 74 9.73 15.09 0.95
N LEU A 75 10.66 15.65 1.74
CA LEU A 75 11.71 14.93 2.45
C LEU A 75 11.53 15.15 3.94
N TRP A 76 11.83 14.13 4.77
CA TRP A 76 11.70 14.22 6.21
C TRP A 76 12.67 13.28 6.91
N GLY A 77 12.81 13.46 8.21
CA GLY A 77 13.65 12.62 9.05
C GLY A 77 13.67 13.14 10.49
N TRP A 78 14.68 12.73 11.23
CA TRP A 78 14.85 13.03 12.62
C TRP A 78 16.25 13.63 12.88
N GLY A 79 16.37 14.40 13.95
CA GLY A 79 17.59 15.03 14.45
C GLY A 79 17.33 15.61 15.82
N GLU A 80 18.29 16.35 16.38
CA GLU A 80 18.11 17.01 17.68
C GLU A 80 17.01 18.07 17.63
N PRO A 81 16.17 18.22 18.68
CA PRO A 81 15.18 19.28 18.74
C PRO A 81 15.77 20.68 18.54
N GLY A 82 15.15 21.48 17.67
CA GLY A 82 15.60 22.83 17.32
C GLY A 82 16.81 22.89 16.40
N GLU A 83 17.28 21.76 15.89
CA GLU A 83 18.40 21.68 14.97
C GLU A 83 18.02 22.20 13.58
N LYS A 84 18.92 22.97 12.98
CA LYS A 84 18.78 23.41 11.59
C LYS A 84 19.24 22.30 10.66
N ILE A 85 18.36 21.86 9.76
CA ILE A 85 18.66 20.90 8.72
C ILE A 85 18.74 21.63 7.37
N GLU A 86 19.79 21.38 6.61
CA GLU A 86 19.97 21.91 5.27
C GLU A 86 19.97 20.80 4.23
N ILE A 87 19.23 21.01 3.13
CA ILE A 87 19.16 20.07 2.02
C ILE A 87 19.71 20.72 0.76
N ARG A 88 20.61 20.00 0.08
CA ARG A 88 21.15 20.33 -1.24
C ARG A 88 20.86 19.21 -2.22
N THR A 89 20.62 19.57 -3.45
CA THR A 89 20.33 18.62 -4.54
C THR A 89 21.26 18.86 -5.72
N SER A 90 21.61 17.78 -6.44
CA SER A 90 22.48 17.88 -7.63
C SER A 90 21.88 18.68 -8.78
N TRP A 91 20.55 18.74 -8.86
CA TRP A 91 19.83 19.40 -9.95
C TRP A 91 19.57 20.88 -9.75
N GLY A 92 20.02 21.47 -8.64
CA GLY A 92 19.78 22.89 -8.39
C GLY A 92 20.77 23.52 -7.42
N LYS A 93 20.85 24.85 -7.47
CA LYS A 93 21.72 25.64 -6.57
C LYS A 93 21.02 26.07 -5.28
N LYS A 94 19.68 25.87 -5.19
CA LYS A 94 18.91 26.28 -4.02
C LYS A 94 19.26 25.37 -2.85
N VAL A 95 19.53 26.00 -1.69
CA VAL A 95 19.62 25.33 -0.40
C VAL A 95 18.27 25.44 0.25
N TYR A 96 17.69 24.29 0.59
CA TYR A 96 16.45 24.22 1.38
C TYR A 96 16.83 24.05 2.83
N SER A 97 16.06 24.65 3.74
CA SER A 97 16.33 24.48 5.16
C SER A 97 15.05 24.43 5.97
N THR A 98 15.12 23.72 7.08
CA THR A 98 14.03 23.59 8.08
C THR A 98 14.65 23.46 9.47
N LEU A 99 13.81 23.54 10.50
CA LEU A 99 14.19 23.24 11.88
C LEU A 99 13.48 21.97 12.33
N THR A 100 14.14 21.15 13.10
CA THR A 100 13.50 20.05 13.81
C THR A 100 12.53 20.61 14.85
N ASN A 101 11.39 19.96 15.02
CA ASN A 101 10.41 20.30 16.05
C ASN A 101 10.86 19.78 17.44
N ALA A 102 10.01 19.97 18.47
CA ALA A 102 10.28 19.50 19.83
C ALA A 102 10.44 17.98 19.94
N ASP A 103 9.85 17.21 19.02
CA ASP A 103 9.97 15.76 18.96
C ASP A 103 11.17 15.29 18.11
N GLY A 104 12.04 16.22 17.69
CA GLY A 104 13.18 15.93 16.82
C GLY A 104 12.81 15.62 15.37
N LYS A 105 11.57 15.83 14.93
CA LYS A 105 11.13 15.59 13.54
C LYS A 105 11.30 16.83 12.68
N TRP A 106 11.72 16.62 11.43
CA TRP A 106 11.79 17.67 10.42
C TRP A 106 11.15 17.23 9.11
N SER A 107 10.68 18.19 8.34
CA SER A 107 10.27 17.98 6.95
C SER A 107 10.51 19.21 6.11
N VAL A 108 10.73 19.02 4.82
CA VAL A 108 10.93 20.09 3.85
C VAL A 108 10.45 19.63 2.47
N TYR A 109 9.99 20.58 1.66
CA TYR A 109 9.64 20.31 0.27
C TYR A 109 10.75 20.78 -0.66
N VAL A 110 11.28 19.88 -1.48
CA VAL A 110 12.29 20.18 -2.51
C VAL A 110 11.66 20.16 -3.89
N LYS A 111 11.90 21.20 -4.68
CA LYS A 111 11.38 21.27 -6.04
C LYS A 111 12.15 20.32 -6.95
N THR A 112 11.46 19.39 -7.58
CA THR A 112 12.04 18.44 -8.53
C THR A 112 11.97 18.97 -9.98
N PRO A 113 12.99 18.73 -10.80
CA PRO A 113 13.00 19.08 -12.22
C PRO A 113 12.11 18.13 -13.03
N GLY A 114 12.19 18.18 -14.35
CA GLY A 114 11.79 17.10 -15.25
C GLY A 114 12.63 15.84 -14.97
N HIS A 115 12.21 14.72 -15.56
CA HIS A 115 12.89 13.45 -15.35
C HIS A 115 14.39 13.49 -15.65
N CYS A 116 15.17 12.88 -14.77
CA CYS A 116 16.62 12.71 -14.90
C CYS A 116 17.11 11.56 -14.00
N SER A 117 18.27 11.00 -14.30
CA SER A 117 18.90 9.89 -13.58
C SER A 117 20.25 10.33 -12.98
N GLY A 118 20.80 9.51 -12.05
CA GLY A 118 22.12 9.70 -11.47
C GLY A 118 22.25 10.94 -10.60
N GLN A 119 21.19 11.32 -9.90
CA GLN A 119 21.17 12.48 -9.02
C GLN A 119 21.58 12.11 -7.58
N TRP A 120 21.85 13.13 -6.77
CA TRP A 120 22.08 12.98 -5.34
C TRP A 120 21.30 14.04 -4.53
N VAL A 121 21.03 13.70 -3.29
CA VAL A 121 20.50 14.61 -2.26
C VAL A 121 21.41 14.56 -1.05
N LYS A 122 21.81 15.73 -0.52
CA LYS A 122 22.60 15.84 0.71
C LYS A 122 21.76 16.50 1.80
N VAL A 123 21.72 15.85 2.95
CA VAL A 123 21.05 16.35 4.16
C VAL A 123 22.15 16.65 5.19
N SER A 124 22.24 17.88 5.64
CA SER A 124 23.32 18.33 6.53
C SER A 124 22.77 18.91 7.83
N SER A 125 23.44 18.57 8.92
CA SER A 125 23.23 19.17 10.25
C SER A 125 23.91 20.54 10.29
N GLY A 126 23.13 21.57 10.61
CA GLY A 126 23.68 22.91 10.86
C GLY A 126 24.44 23.02 12.18
N ARG A 127 24.28 22.04 13.09
CA ARG A 127 24.93 21.99 14.41
C ARG A 127 26.27 21.27 14.36
N THR A 128 26.29 20.07 13.79
CA THR A 128 27.48 19.20 13.79
C THR A 128 28.29 19.30 12.49
N GLY A 129 27.70 19.81 11.42
CA GLY A 129 28.28 19.74 10.07
C GLY A 129 28.23 18.37 9.42
N GLU A 130 27.66 17.38 10.12
CA GLU A 130 27.43 16.04 9.60
C GLU A 130 26.57 16.10 8.32
N THR A 131 26.87 15.24 7.36
CA THR A 131 26.16 15.18 6.09
C THR A 131 25.88 13.74 5.70
N VAL A 132 24.60 13.44 5.47
CA VAL A 132 24.13 12.20 4.85
C VAL A 132 23.95 12.48 3.37
N GLU A 133 24.62 11.71 2.52
CA GLU A 133 24.46 11.76 1.07
C GLU A 133 23.63 10.58 0.60
N ILE A 134 22.54 10.86 -0.11
CA ILE A 134 21.69 9.89 -0.77
C ILE A 134 22.08 9.90 -2.24
N SER A 135 22.56 8.77 -2.73
CA SER A 135 23.12 8.59 -4.07
C SER A 135 22.19 7.83 -5.01
N ASN A 136 22.51 7.86 -6.30
CA ASN A 136 21.76 7.21 -7.38
C ASN A 136 20.25 7.54 -7.35
N VAL A 137 19.93 8.80 -7.05
CA VAL A 137 18.53 9.28 -7.04
C VAL A 137 18.03 9.46 -8.47
N LEU A 138 16.85 8.91 -8.74
CA LEU A 138 16.12 9.18 -9.98
C LEU A 138 15.06 10.26 -9.72
N VAL A 139 14.79 11.07 -10.74
CA VAL A 139 13.60 11.93 -10.81
C VAL A 139 12.74 11.41 -11.95
N GLY A 140 11.52 10.96 -11.65
CA GLY A 140 10.66 10.29 -12.63
C GLY A 140 9.22 10.22 -12.21
N GLU A 141 8.53 9.16 -12.59
CA GLU A 141 7.15 8.89 -12.18
C GLU A 141 7.16 7.94 -10.99
N VAL A 142 6.52 8.32 -9.89
CA VAL A 142 6.44 7.49 -8.68
C VAL A 142 5.01 7.03 -8.48
N TRP A 143 4.80 5.73 -8.38
CA TRP A 143 3.50 5.12 -8.13
C TRP A 143 3.51 4.25 -6.89
N MET A 144 2.41 4.27 -6.14
CA MET A 144 2.17 3.25 -5.15
C MET A 144 1.46 2.05 -5.78
N ALA A 145 1.79 0.86 -5.30
CA ALA A 145 1.10 -0.38 -5.58
C ALA A 145 0.68 -1.01 -4.25
N SER A 146 -0.61 -1.07 -3.97
CA SER A 146 -1.11 -1.45 -2.65
C SER A 146 -2.26 -2.45 -2.73
N GLY A 147 -2.53 -3.14 -1.65
CA GLY A 147 -3.61 -4.11 -1.55
C GLY A 147 -3.21 -5.40 -0.85
N GLN A 148 -3.81 -6.52 -1.27
CA GLN A 148 -3.55 -7.82 -0.66
C GLN A 148 -2.78 -8.78 -1.58
N SER A 149 -2.92 -10.07 -1.35
CA SER A 149 -2.12 -11.13 -1.98
C SER A 149 -2.02 -11.06 -3.52
N ASN A 150 -3.07 -10.68 -4.25
CA ASN A 150 -3.00 -10.52 -5.70
C ASN A 150 -2.11 -9.34 -6.15
N MET A 151 -1.97 -8.29 -5.31
CA MET A 151 -0.99 -7.22 -5.53
C MET A 151 0.41 -7.63 -5.07
N GLU A 152 0.51 -8.39 -3.98
CA GLU A 152 1.78 -8.87 -3.42
C GLU A 152 2.44 -9.95 -4.27
N PHE A 153 1.67 -10.74 -5.00
CA PHE A 153 2.06 -11.97 -5.72
C PHE A 153 3.34 -11.80 -6.52
N GLU A 154 4.39 -12.52 -6.11
CA GLU A 154 5.71 -12.49 -6.75
C GLU A 154 5.69 -13.11 -8.13
N MET A 155 6.62 -12.69 -8.99
CA MET A 155 6.69 -13.18 -10.37
C MET A 155 7.00 -14.68 -10.43
N MET A 156 8.00 -15.15 -9.68
CA MET A 156 8.38 -16.57 -9.65
C MET A 156 7.73 -17.32 -8.48
N PRO A 157 7.60 -18.65 -8.57
CA PRO A 157 7.10 -19.46 -7.46
C PRO A 157 7.92 -19.28 -6.19
N HIS A 158 7.27 -19.16 -5.04
CA HIS A 158 7.92 -19.03 -3.75
C HIS A 158 8.06 -20.40 -3.08
N LYS A 159 9.25 -20.70 -2.53
CA LYS A 159 9.52 -22.03 -1.95
C LYS A 159 8.85 -22.25 -0.59
N LYS A 160 8.65 -21.20 0.20
CA LYS A 160 8.04 -21.25 1.54
C LYS A 160 6.56 -20.97 1.50
N ASP A 161 6.16 -19.93 0.78
CA ASP A 161 4.77 -19.51 0.65
C ASP A 161 4.15 -20.20 -0.57
N THR A 162 3.69 -21.42 -0.37
CA THR A 162 3.23 -22.32 -1.45
C THR A 162 2.01 -21.78 -2.22
N TRP A 163 1.30 -20.79 -1.69
CA TRP A 163 0.23 -20.10 -2.38
C TRP A 163 0.74 -19.16 -3.50
N MET A 164 1.98 -18.70 -3.40
CA MET A 164 2.65 -17.97 -4.47
C MET A 164 3.21 -18.93 -5.50
N THR A 165 2.35 -19.37 -6.38
CA THR A 165 2.65 -20.40 -7.40
C THR A 165 3.40 -19.87 -8.63
N GLY A 166 3.69 -18.55 -8.65
CA GLY A 166 4.32 -17.85 -9.76
C GLY A 166 3.36 -17.56 -10.93
N MET A 167 3.66 -16.50 -11.67
CA MET A 167 2.86 -16.12 -12.84
C MET A 167 3.21 -16.98 -14.06
N TYR A 168 2.34 -16.99 -15.07
CA TYR A 168 2.66 -17.59 -16.37
C TYR A 168 3.85 -16.87 -17.02
N ASN A 169 4.72 -17.65 -17.68
CA ASN A 169 5.89 -17.17 -18.43
C ASN A 169 6.85 -16.31 -17.58
N TRP A 170 6.95 -16.59 -16.28
CA TRP A 170 7.73 -15.78 -15.36
C TRP A 170 9.22 -15.75 -15.71
N GLU A 171 9.78 -16.84 -16.27
CA GLU A 171 11.18 -16.90 -16.70
C GLU A 171 11.48 -15.88 -17.81
N GLU A 172 10.60 -15.81 -18.80
CA GLU A 172 10.72 -14.89 -19.95
C GLU A 172 10.53 -13.44 -19.49
N GLU A 173 9.51 -13.18 -18.67
CA GLU A 173 9.22 -11.86 -18.13
C GLU A 173 10.33 -11.35 -17.21
N ALA A 174 10.94 -12.24 -16.42
CA ALA A 174 12.08 -11.90 -15.59
C ALA A 174 13.35 -11.66 -16.41
N ALA A 175 13.58 -12.44 -17.47
CA ALA A 175 14.74 -12.23 -18.35
C ALA A 175 14.71 -10.84 -19.03
N ASP A 176 13.51 -10.31 -19.35
CA ASP A 176 13.28 -8.95 -19.88
C ASP A 176 13.20 -7.87 -18.76
N ALA A 177 13.80 -8.09 -17.59
CA ALA A 177 13.70 -7.16 -16.45
C ALA A 177 14.96 -6.30 -16.20
N GLY A 178 15.81 -6.13 -17.20
CA GLY A 178 17.02 -5.31 -17.13
C GLY A 178 16.75 -3.81 -17.34
N TYR A 179 16.07 -3.15 -16.39
CA TYR A 179 15.70 -1.73 -16.50
C TYR A 179 16.36 -0.89 -15.39
N PRO A 180 17.55 -0.29 -15.62
CA PRO A 180 18.26 0.50 -14.62
C PRO A 180 17.53 1.80 -14.23
N ASP A 181 16.59 2.28 -15.04
CA ASP A 181 15.75 3.44 -14.76
C ASP A 181 14.40 3.05 -14.10
N ILE A 182 14.23 1.81 -13.66
CA ILE A 182 13.12 1.38 -12.79
C ILE A 182 13.71 1.03 -11.42
N HIS A 183 13.28 1.73 -10.39
CA HIS A 183 13.64 1.40 -9.02
C HIS A 183 12.41 0.98 -8.22
N LEU A 184 12.58 0.00 -7.36
CA LEU A 184 11.53 -0.70 -6.66
C LEU A 184 11.77 -0.62 -5.16
N PHE A 185 10.78 -0.14 -4.41
CA PHE A 185 10.77 -0.15 -2.93
C PHE A 185 9.70 -1.11 -2.46
N LYS A 186 10.03 -2.05 -1.60
CA LYS A 186 9.05 -2.91 -0.93
C LYS A 186 9.00 -2.54 0.54
N VAL A 187 7.84 -2.11 1.03
CA VAL A 187 7.56 -2.04 2.47
C VAL A 187 7.47 -3.48 2.96
N GLU A 188 8.34 -3.88 3.89
CA GLU A 188 8.26 -5.21 4.51
C GLU A 188 6.94 -5.35 5.27
N GLU A 189 6.36 -6.55 5.22
CA GLU A 189 5.12 -6.86 5.90
C GLU A 189 5.26 -6.67 7.41
N ASP A 190 4.36 -5.86 7.95
CA ASP A 190 4.29 -5.57 9.36
C ASP A 190 2.87 -5.14 9.75
N TRP A 191 2.55 -5.21 11.03
CA TRP A 191 1.26 -4.80 11.55
C TRP A 191 1.39 -4.32 12.99
N ASP A 192 0.55 -3.37 13.37
CA ASP A 192 0.46 -2.91 14.75
C ASP A 192 -0.93 -2.36 15.04
N HIS A 193 -1.58 -2.86 16.09
CA HIS A 193 -2.93 -2.41 16.47
C HIS A 193 -2.93 -1.14 17.30
N ASN A 194 -1.82 -0.85 17.99
CA ASN A 194 -1.77 0.12 19.07
C ASN A 194 -0.85 1.29 18.79
N VAL A 195 0.23 1.04 18.02
CA VAL A 195 1.29 2.02 17.81
C VAL A 195 1.36 2.42 16.35
N VAL A 196 1.18 3.70 16.09
CA VAL A 196 1.43 4.30 14.78
C VAL A 196 2.94 4.46 14.61
N ARG A 197 3.55 3.75 13.68
CA ARG A 197 4.99 3.77 13.46
C ARG A 197 5.39 4.91 12.55
N ASP A 198 6.52 5.53 12.84
CA ASP A 198 7.09 6.64 12.05
C ASP A 198 8.02 6.17 10.92
N ASN A 199 8.47 4.91 10.95
CA ASN A 199 9.35 4.30 9.96
C ASN A 199 8.95 2.85 9.71
N CYS A 200 9.24 2.36 8.52
CA CYS A 200 9.06 0.96 8.11
C CYS A 200 10.41 0.33 7.77
N LYS A 201 10.44 -0.98 7.62
CA LYS A 201 11.54 -1.68 6.97
C LYS A 201 11.28 -1.70 5.46
N GLY A 202 12.35 -1.60 4.69
CA GLY A 202 12.33 -1.62 3.24
C GLY A 202 13.56 -0.94 2.67
N GLU A 203 13.82 -1.19 1.40
CA GLU A 203 14.92 -0.56 0.67
C GLU A 203 14.55 -0.33 -0.80
N TRP A 204 15.14 0.69 -1.40
CA TRP A 204 15.08 0.91 -2.83
C TRP A 204 16.13 0.03 -3.53
N VAL A 205 15.69 -0.75 -4.50
CA VAL A 205 16.55 -1.58 -5.32
C VAL A 205 16.42 -1.21 -6.79
N VAL A 206 17.54 -1.24 -7.50
CA VAL A 206 17.54 -1.08 -8.96
C VAL A 206 16.97 -2.34 -9.59
N CYS A 207 16.07 -2.17 -10.55
CA CYS A 207 15.44 -3.29 -11.24
C CYS A 207 16.47 -4.11 -12.01
N SER A 208 16.42 -5.41 -11.80
CA SER A 208 17.20 -6.41 -12.53
C SER A 208 16.39 -7.70 -12.64
N PRO A 209 16.78 -8.64 -13.50
CA PRO A 209 16.13 -9.96 -13.57
C PRO A 209 16.01 -10.65 -12.20
N GLU A 210 17.04 -10.58 -11.36
CA GLU A 210 17.01 -11.21 -10.04
C GLU A 210 16.05 -10.52 -9.07
N VAL A 211 16.00 -9.19 -9.10
CA VAL A 211 15.06 -8.40 -8.28
C VAL A 211 13.61 -8.64 -8.73
N ALA A 212 13.35 -8.57 -10.03
CA ALA A 212 12.00 -8.72 -10.57
C ALA A 212 11.35 -10.06 -10.22
N LYS A 213 12.13 -11.15 -10.20
CA LYS A 213 11.65 -12.50 -9.80
C LYS A 213 10.97 -12.51 -8.44
N ARG A 214 11.47 -11.71 -7.49
CA ARG A 214 11.04 -11.65 -6.10
C ARG A 214 10.25 -10.38 -5.75
N TYR A 215 9.80 -9.68 -6.76
CA TYR A 215 8.95 -8.50 -6.59
C TYR A 215 7.54 -8.79 -7.08
N SER A 216 6.58 -7.94 -6.70
CA SER A 216 5.21 -8.01 -7.20
C SER A 216 5.18 -8.04 -8.73
N ALA A 217 4.62 -9.10 -9.30
CA ALA A 217 4.49 -9.24 -10.74
C ALA A 217 3.70 -8.07 -11.35
N ILE A 218 2.55 -7.72 -10.76
CA ILE A 218 1.70 -6.63 -11.25
C ILE A 218 2.42 -5.30 -11.14
N ALA A 219 3.04 -5.00 -10.00
CA ALA A 219 3.69 -3.73 -9.77
C ALA A 219 4.90 -3.53 -10.70
N PHE A 220 5.71 -4.57 -10.91
CA PHE A 220 6.83 -4.50 -11.86
C PHE A 220 6.36 -4.35 -13.31
N LEU A 221 5.41 -5.19 -13.75
CA LEU A 221 4.90 -5.14 -15.13
C LEU A 221 4.23 -3.79 -15.45
N PHE A 222 3.50 -3.22 -14.50
CA PHE A 222 2.96 -1.87 -14.59
C PHE A 222 4.07 -0.83 -14.75
N ALA A 223 5.12 -0.89 -13.93
CA ALA A 223 6.26 0.04 -14.00
C ALA A 223 6.97 -0.07 -15.35
N ARG A 224 7.21 -1.30 -15.81
CA ARG A 224 7.85 -1.58 -17.11
C ARG A 224 7.05 -1.00 -18.26
N GLU A 225 5.74 -1.15 -18.26
CA GLU A 225 4.88 -0.60 -19.30
C GLU A 225 4.90 0.92 -19.30
N LEU A 226 4.77 1.55 -18.12
CA LEU A 226 4.89 3.00 -18.00
C LEU A 226 6.26 3.50 -18.48
N HIS A 227 7.35 2.82 -18.10
CA HIS A 227 8.70 3.17 -18.53
C HIS A 227 8.84 3.12 -20.05
N LYS A 228 8.38 2.02 -20.68
CA LYS A 228 8.42 1.84 -22.15
C LYS A 228 7.61 2.93 -22.88
N GLU A 229 6.39 3.24 -22.39
CA GLU A 229 5.48 4.20 -23.02
C GLU A 229 5.88 5.66 -22.81
N LEU A 230 6.45 5.98 -21.65
CA LEU A 230 6.79 7.36 -21.30
C LEU A 230 8.27 7.70 -21.53
N ARG A 231 9.14 6.70 -21.62
CA ARG A 231 10.60 6.83 -21.71
C ARG A 231 11.16 7.70 -20.58
N ARG A 232 10.78 7.38 -19.35
CA ARG A 232 11.16 8.12 -18.13
C ARG A 232 11.48 7.13 -17.02
N PRO A 233 12.30 7.52 -16.05
CA PRO A 233 12.47 6.75 -14.83
C PRO A 233 11.14 6.51 -14.12
N VAL A 234 10.98 5.32 -13.54
CA VAL A 234 9.79 4.93 -12.77
C VAL A 234 10.21 4.36 -11.43
N GLY A 235 9.59 4.86 -10.37
CA GLY A 235 9.68 4.32 -9.03
C GLY A 235 8.37 3.67 -8.61
N ILE A 236 8.45 2.47 -8.03
CA ILE A 236 7.29 1.83 -7.42
C ILE A 236 7.52 1.66 -5.93
N VAL A 237 6.54 2.09 -5.15
CA VAL A 237 6.44 1.82 -3.72
C VAL A 237 5.38 0.73 -3.52
N LEU A 238 5.84 -0.50 -3.36
CA LEU A 238 4.97 -1.64 -3.06
C LEU A 238 4.66 -1.67 -1.57
N CYS A 239 3.39 -1.54 -1.23
CA CYS A 239 2.85 -1.66 0.12
C CYS A 239 1.65 -2.60 0.05
N ALA A 240 1.90 -3.90 0.13
CA ALA A 240 0.88 -4.95 0.00
C ALA A 240 1.09 -6.02 1.05
N PHE A 241 -0.02 -6.62 1.53
CA PHE A 241 0.00 -7.69 2.53
C PHE A 241 -1.17 -8.65 2.29
N GLY A 242 -0.87 -9.93 2.04
CA GLY A 242 -1.85 -10.97 1.74
C GLY A 242 -2.89 -11.17 2.83
N GLY A 243 -4.13 -11.47 2.41
CA GLY A 243 -5.22 -11.80 3.33
C GLY A 243 -5.77 -10.64 4.17
N THR A 244 -5.33 -9.39 3.94
CA THR A 244 -5.79 -8.23 4.71
C THR A 244 -7.18 -7.75 4.28
N HIS A 245 -7.94 -7.23 5.22
CA HIS A 245 -9.20 -6.53 4.98
C HIS A 245 -8.96 -5.06 4.64
N ALA A 246 -9.85 -4.43 3.88
CA ALA A 246 -9.73 -3.00 3.54
C ALA A 246 -9.66 -2.10 4.78
N GLU A 247 -10.40 -2.42 5.84
CA GLU A 247 -10.39 -1.72 7.12
C GLU A 247 -9.05 -1.74 7.86
N SER A 248 -8.16 -2.69 7.56
CA SER A 248 -6.80 -2.71 8.13
C SER A 248 -5.93 -1.56 7.62
N TRP A 249 -6.32 -0.97 6.48
CA TRP A 249 -5.60 0.08 5.75
C TRP A 249 -6.13 1.49 6.01
N ILE A 250 -7.04 1.65 6.97
CA ILE A 250 -7.71 2.93 7.31
C ILE A 250 -7.35 3.30 8.74
N ARG A 251 -7.20 4.60 9.04
CA ARG A 251 -6.96 5.09 10.40
C ARG A 251 -8.10 4.70 11.34
N ASP A 252 -7.74 4.28 12.55
CA ASP A 252 -8.70 3.89 13.58
C ASP A 252 -9.77 4.98 13.86
N GLU A 253 -9.36 6.23 13.91
CA GLU A 253 -10.25 7.37 14.14
C GLU A 253 -11.28 7.61 13.02
N VAL A 254 -10.94 7.28 11.76
CA VAL A 254 -11.87 7.35 10.63
C VAL A 254 -12.89 6.24 10.76
N MET A 255 -12.42 5.03 11.04
CA MET A 255 -13.24 3.85 11.22
C MET A 255 -14.26 3.99 12.34
N ARG A 256 -13.91 4.64 13.45
CA ARG A 256 -14.82 4.82 14.61
C ARG A 256 -15.97 5.80 14.35
N ARG A 257 -15.98 6.53 13.24
CA ARG A 257 -17.03 7.52 12.92
C ARG A 257 -18.31 6.91 12.35
N ASP A 258 -18.23 5.70 11.77
CA ASP A 258 -19.36 5.09 11.07
C ASP A 258 -19.96 3.90 11.85
N SER A 259 -21.30 3.73 11.71
CA SER A 259 -22.03 2.60 12.29
C SER A 259 -21.66 1.25 11.68
N ILE A 260 -21.20 1.21 10.44
CA ILE A 260 -20.70 0.01 9.77
C ILE A 260 -19.54 -0.57 10.59
N TYR A 261 -18.66 0.28 11.08
CA TYR A 261 -17.49 -0.11 11.87
C TYR A 261 -17.85 -0.71 13.22
N ASN A 262 -18.99 -0.35 13.83
CA ASN A 262 -19.43 -0.98 15.06
C ASN A 262 -19.68 -2.49 14.87
N ARG A 263 -20.14 -2.91 13.68
CA ARG A 263 -20.28 -4.35 13.34
C ARG A 263 -18.91 -5.01 13.14
N VAL A 264 -18.02 -4.33 12.42
CA VAL A 264 -16.65 -4.79 12.16
C VAL A 264 -15.87 -4.91 13.47
N TYR A 265 -15.88 -3.88 14.32
CA TYR A 265 -15.19 -3.89 15.62
C TYR A 265 -15.73 -4.95 16.60
N LYS A 266 -17.02 -5.26 16.58
CA LYS A 266 -17.55 -6.39 17.37
C LYS A 266 -16.90 -7.71 16.97
N GLY A 267 -16.56 -7.89 15.70
CA GLY A 267 -15.80 -9.02 15.19
C GLY A 267 -14.31 -9.00 15.54
N TYR A 268 -13.78 -7.85 15.96
CA TYR A 268 -12.35 -7.64 16.25
C TYR A 268 -12.07 -7.17 17.69
N SER A 269 -12.96 -7.43 18.63
CA SER A 269 -12.73 -7.10 20.05
C SER A 269 -11.53 -7.88 20.61
N PRO A 270 -10.74 -7.29 21.53
CA PRO A 270 -9.66 -8.01 22.20
C PRO A 270 -10.14 -9.36 22.77
N GLY A 271 -9.40 -10.43 22.54
CA GLY A 271 -9.75 -11.79 22.92
C GLY A 271 -10.58 -12.55 21.88
N MET A 272 -10.85 -11.98 20.70
CA MET A 272 -11.45 -12.73 19.60
C MET A 272 -10.40 -13.59 18.88
N PRO A 273 -10.66 -14.88 18.64
CA PRO A 273 -9.69 -15.82 18.03
C PRO A 273 -9.16 -15.37 16.66
N VAL A 274 -9.91 -14.52 15.93
CA VAL A 274 -9.51 -14.00 14.63
C VAL A 274 -8.34 -13.01 14.76
N ILE A 275 -8.33 -12.16 15.80
CA ILE A 275 -7.23 -11.21 16.03
C ILE A 275 -5.98 -11.95 16.48
N ASP A 276 -6.12 -12.91 17.39
CA ASP A 276 -4.97 -13.68 17.88
C ASP A 276 -4.31 -14.49 16.77
N LYS A 277 -5.11 -15.02 15.83
CA LYS A 277 -4.62 -15.84 14.71
C LYS A 277 -4.16 -15.01 13.50
N TYR A 278 -4.84 -13.90 13.22
CA TYR A 278 -4.61 -13.07 12.02
C TYR A 278 -4.59 -11.57 12.37
N PRO A 279 -3.61 -11.13 13.16
CA PRO A 279 -3.57 -9.77 13.69
C PRO A 279 -3.51 -8.68 12.61
N HIS A 280 -2.90 -8.97 11.46
CA HIS A 280 -2.84 -8.08 10.30
C HIS A 280 -4.22 -7.77 9.66
N LYS A 281 -5.26 -8.54 10.01
CA LYS A 281 -6.64 -8.30 9.53
C LYS A 281 -7.40 -7.27 10.37
N ALA A 282 -6.88 -6.92 11.53
CA ALA A 282 -7.55 -5.98 12.41
C ALA A 282 -7.58 -4.57 11.81
N PRO A 283 -8.63 -3.79 12.13
CA PRO A 283 -8.72 -2.40 11.74
C PRO A 283 -7.46 -1.60 12.09
N ALA A 284 -7.04 -0.73 11.19
CA ALA A 284 -5.86 0.13 11.27
C ALA A 284 -4.50 -0.58 11.41
N ALA A 285 -4.44 -1.91 11.51
CA ALA A 285 -3.18 -2.61 11.79
C ALA A 285 -2.11 -2.40 10.72
N ILE A 286 -2.51 -2.41 9.47
CA ILE A 286 -1.60 -2.15 8.33
C ILE A 286 -1.35 -0.65 8.16
N TRP A 287 -2.38 0.17 8.37
CA TRP A 287 -2.20 1.62 8.36
C TRP A 287 -1.08 2.03 9.32
N ASN A 288 -1.13 1.58 10.57
CA ASN A 288 -0.20 1.96 11.61
C ASN A 288 1.25 1.56 11.30
N ALA A 289 1.46 0.38 10.72
CA ALA A 289 2.80 -0.19 10.56
C ALA A 289 3.39 0.00 9.16
N MET A 290 2.56 0.07 8.10
CA MET A 290 3.05 0.07 6.73
C MET A 290 2.69 1.36 5.95
N VAL A 291 1.50 1.94 6.18
CA VAL A 291 1.05 3.12 5.42
C VAL A 291 1.58 4.41 6.06
N ASN A 292 1.39 4.58 7.37
CA ASN A 292 1.85 5.79 8.07
C ASN A 292 3.35 6.08 7.91
N PRO A 293 4.26 5.09 7.95
CA PRO A 293 5.70 5.31 7.77
C PRO A 293 6.12 5.95 6.46
N ILE A 294 5.34 5.73 5.39
CA ILE A 294 5.62 6.26 4.05
C ILE A 294 4.72 7.45 3.69
N LEU A 295 3.91 7.90 4.65
CA LEU A 295 2.92 8.94 4.44
C LEU A 295 3.56 10.27 4.02
N GLY A 296 3.07 10.79 2.90
CA GLY A 296 3.57 12.03 2.34
C GLY A 296 4.76 11.86 1.38
N TYR A 297 5.28 10.63 1.18
CA TYR A 297 6.17 10.40 0.03
C TYR A 297 5.42 10.75 -1.25
N THR A 298 5.97 11.70 -2.01
CA THR A 298 5.21 12.32 -3.11
C THR A 298 5.09 11.34 -4.28
N VAL A 299 3.86 10.95 -4.60
CA VAL A 299 3.55 9.97 -5.64
C VAL A 299 2.62 10.56 -6.70
N LYS A 300 2.63 9.97 -7.89
CA LYS A 300 1.72 10.32 -8.99
C LYS A 300 0.31 9.78 -8.74
N GLY A 301 0.20 8.59 -8.19
CA GLY A 301 -1.06 7.92 -7.89
C GLY A 301 -0.85 6.57 -7.23
N ASN A 302 -1.95 5.86 -7.02
CA ASN A 302 -1.96 4.51 -6.44
C ASN A 302 -2.72 3.53 -7.35
N ILE A 303 -2.18 2.32 -7.49
CA ILE A 303 -2.89 1.15 -8.01
C ILE A 303 -3.22 0.21 -6.85
N TRP A 304 -4.48 -0.26 -6.79
CA TRP A 304 -5.01 -1.03 -5.68
C TRP A 304 -5.64 -2.34 -6.12
N TYR A 305 -5.18 -3.46 -5.53
CA TYR A 305 -5.79 -4.77 -5.80
C TYR A 305 -6.11 -5.48 -4.49
N GLN A 306 -7.38 -5.43 -4.10
CA GLN A 306 -7.91 -6.01 -2.87
C GLN A 306 -9.45 -6.08 -3.00
N ALA A 307 -10.09 -6.93 -2.33
CA ALA A 307 -11.49 -7.10 -1.94
C ALA A 307 -11.81 -8.56 -1.62
N GLU A 308 -10.93 -9.48 -1.97
CA GLU A 308 -11.14 -10.90 -1.75
C GLU A 308 -11.42 -11.21 -0.27
N SER A 309 -10.65 -10.59 0.63
CA SER A 309 -10.85 -10.78 2.08
C SER A 309 -12.14 -10.17 2.62
N ASN A 310 -12.75 -9.22 1.91
CA ASN A 310 -14.02 -8.58 2.27
C ASN A 310 -15.24 -9.23 1.60
N ALA A 311 -15.06 -10.19 0.68
CA ALA A 311 -16.13 -10.70 -0.18
C ALA A 311 -17.30 -11.33 0.60
N TRP A 312 -17.04 -11.91 1.78
CA TRP A 312 -18.05 -12.48 2.66
C TRP A 312 -18.93 -11.45 3.40
N ARG A 313 -18.59 -10.16 3.25
CA ARG A 313 -19.31 -8.98 3.73
C ARG A 313 -19.34 -7.96 2.59
N ALA A 314 -19.71 -8.41 1.40
CA ALA A 314 -19.60 -7.63 0.18
C ALA A 314 -20.31 -6.27 0.28
N GLU A 315 -21.47 -6.23 0.92
CA GLU A 315 -22.30 -5.03 1.11
C GLU A 315 -21.60 -3.90 1.89
N ASP A 316 -20.60 -4.25 2.69
CA ASP A 316 -19.80 -3.27 3.45
C ASP A 316 -18.64 -2.71 2.62
N TYR A 317 -18.28 -3.32 1.49
CA TYR A 317 -17.05 -2.98 0.76
C TYR A 317 -17.07 -1.57 0.16
N ALA A 318 -18.13 -1.21 -0.53
CA ALA A 318 -18.19 0.09 -1.20
C ALA A 318 -18.00 1.28 -0.24
N PRO A 319 -18.73 1.40 0.88
CA PRO A 319 -18.51 2.49 1.84
C PRO A 319 -17.12 2.43 2.48
N ILE A 320 -16.62 1.25 2.86
CA ILE A 320 -15.27 1.09 3.45
C ILE A 320 -14.20 1.57 2.47
N PHE A 321 -14.29 1.20 1.21
CA PHE A 321 -13.29 1.58 0.21
C PHE A 321 -13.35 3.08 -0.11
N ILE A 322 -14.53 3.69 -0.11
CA ILE A 322 -14.67 5.15 -0.25
C ILE A 322 -13.97 5.88 0.90
N ASP A 323 -14.15 5.40 2.12
CA ASP A 323 -13.49 5.96 3.29
C ASP A 323 -11.97 5.75 3.24
N LEU A 324 -11.50 4.59 2.80
CA LEU A 324 -10.08 4.32 2.58
C LEU A 324 -9.45 5.35 1.64
N VAL A 325 -10.05 5.56 0.47
CA VAL A 325 -9.53 6.51 -0.52
C VAL A 325 -9.53 7.94 0.02
N ASN A 326 -10.59 8.35 0.70
CA ASN A 326 -10.69 9.69 1.31
C ASN A 326 -9.70 9.87 2.45
N ASP A 327 -9.51 8.84 3.28
CA ASP A 327 -8.54 8.85 4.38
C ASP A 327 -7.11 8.98 3.85
N TRP A 328 -6.73 8.20 2.86
CA TRP A 328 -5.41 8.28 2.24
C TRP A 328 -5.17 9.66 1.62
N ARG A 329 -6.13 10.18 0.86
CA ARG A 329 -6.04 11.53 0.26
C ARG A 329 -5.84 12.62 1.29
N SER A 330 -6.62 12.60 2.37
CA SER A 330 -6.53 13.59 3.44
C SER A 330 -5.20 13.51 4.19
N SER A 331 -4.72 12.30 4.45
CA SER A 331 -3.51 12.04 5.22
C SER A 331 -2.23 12.24 4.41
N TRP A 332 -2.28 11.98 3.09
CA TRP A 332 -1.12 12.13 2.20
C TRP A 332 -0.69 13.58 1.99
N GLY A 333 -1.62 14.53 2.20
CA GLY A 333 -1.35 15.95 2.01
C GLY A 333 -1.16 16.37 0.55
N GLN A 334 -1.54 15.53 -0.40
CA GLN A 334 -1.56 15.86 -1.83
C GLN A 334 -2.96 16.31 -2.25
N LYS A 335 -3.05 17.43 -3.00
CA LYS A 335 -4.33 17.96 -3.49
C LYS A 335 -5.09 16.97 -4.37
N ARG A 336 -4.35 16.14 -5.09
CA ARG A 336 -4.86 15.12 -6.00
C ARG A 336 -4.03 13.85 -5.84
N LEU A 337 -4.68 12.75 -5.52
CA LEU A 337 -4.10 11.42 -5.47
C LEU A 337 -5.02 10.48 -6.28
N PRO A 338 -4.71 10.25 -7.57
CA PRO A 338 -5.43 9.28 -8.39
C PRO A 338 -5.37 7.89 -7.78
N PHE A 339 -6.49 7.18 -7.86
CA PHE A 339 -6.63 5.87 -7.26
C PHE A 339 -7.28 4.91 -8.27
N TYR A 340 -6.51 3.99 -8.84
CA TYR A 340 -7.00 2.99 -9.79
C TYR A 340 -7.06 1.63 -9.11
N PHE A 341 -8.23 0.98 -9.16
CA PHE A 341 -8.40 -0.29 -8.46
C PHE A 341 -8.83 -1.41 -9.42
N MET A 342 -8.48 -2.65 -9.03
CA MET A 342 -8.85 -3.85 -9.78
C MET A 342 -10.14 -4.42 -9.21
N GLN A 343 -11.16 -4.58 -10.06
CA GLN A 343 -12.28 -5.44 -9.75
C GLN A 343 -11.75 -6.89 -9.73
N VAL A 344 -11.98 -7.59 -8.60
CA VAL A 344 -11.37 -8.88 -8.32
C VAL A 344 -11.73 -9.95 -9.34
N ALA A 345 -10.77 -10.84 -9.60
CA ALA A 345 -10.94 -11.98 -10.48
C ALA A 345 -11.99 -12.95 -9.93
N PRO A 346 -12.78 -13.61 -10.79
CA PRO A 346 -13.68 -14.68 -10.39
C PRO A 346 -12.92 -15.89 -9.86
N TYR A 347 -13.44 -16.47 -8.77
CA TYR A 347 -12.94 -17.70 -8.16
C TYR A 347 -14.12 -18.49 -7.59
N GLY A 348 -14.05 -19.82 -7.63
CA GLY A 348 -15.19 -20.69 -7.32
C GLY A 348 -15.77 -20.56 -5.91
N GLU A 349 -14.99 -20.06 -4.96
CA GLU A 349 -15.43 -19.86 -3.57
C GLU A 349 -15.48 -18.36 -3.17
N LEU A 350 -15.35 -17.43 -4.14
CA LEU A 350 -15.38 -16.00 -3.84
C LEU A 350 -16.73 -15.40 -4.23
N PRO A 351 -17.56 -14.95 -3.27
CA PRO A 351 -18.86 -14.38 -3.58
C PRO A 351 -18.84 -13.29 -4.65
N GLY A 352 -19.54 -13.56 -5.76
CA GLY A 352 -19.58 -12.66 -6.92
C GLY A 352 -20.13 -11.27 -6.61
N ALA A 353 -20.94 -11.16 -5.56
CA ALA A 353 -21.49 -9.91 -5.08
C ALA A 353 -20.43 -8.82 -4.81
N VAL A 354 -19.20 -9.19 -4.41
CA VAL A 354 -18.13 -8.22 -4.15
C VAL A 354 -17.76 -7.43 -5.40
N ARG A 355 -17.84 -8.01 -6.59
CA ARG A 355 -17.57 -7.33 -7.86
C ARG A 355 -18.61 -6.25 -8.16
N LEU A 356 -19.87 -6.50 -7.81
CA LEU A 356 -20.94 -5.50 -7.93
C LEU A 356 -20.74 -4.36 -6.94
N GLU A 357 -20.31 -4.65 -5.71
CA GLU A 357 -20.00 -3.61 -4.73
C GLU A 357 -18.79 -2.76 -5.14
N GLN A 358 -17.77 -3.37 -5.77
CA GLN A 358 -16.66 -2.62 -6.36
C GLN A 358 -17.15 -1.69 -7.50
N ALA A 359 -18.10 -2.12 -8.33
CA ALA A 359 -18.68 -1.30 -9.37
C ALA A 359 -19.42 -0.07 -8.77
N LYS A 360 -20.18 -0.25 -7.68
CA LYS A 360 -20.86 0.85 -6.98
C LYS A 360 -19.92 1.96 -6.54
N VAL A 361 -18.67 1.65 -6.13
CA VAL A 361 -17.66 2.67 -5.77
C VAL A 361 -17.43 3.64 -6.92
N TRP A 362 -17.41 3.13 -8.15
CA TRP A 362 -17.16 3.93 -9.33
C TRP A 362 -18.43 4.63 -9.83
N GLU A 363 -19.55 3.90 -9.86
CA GLU A 363 -20.82 4.37 -10.41
C GLU A 363 -21.47 5.47 -9.58
N ASN A 364 -21.28 5.47 -8.25
CA ASN A 364 -21.92 6.46 -7.37
C ASN A 364 -21.39 7.90 -7.53
N GLY A 365 -20.24 8.07 -8.21
CA GLY A 365 -19.66 9.40 -8.49
C GLY A 365 -19.15 10.17 -7.25
N LEU A 366 -19.10 9.54 -6.07
CA LEU A 366 -18.64 10.18 -4.82
C LEU A 366 -17.14 10.45 -4.82
N LEU A 367 -16.36 9.65 -5.56
CA LEU A 367 -14.93 9.81 -5.68
C LEU A 367 -14.55 10.38 -7.06
N LYS A 368 -13.73 11.43 -7.08
CA LYS A 368 -13.07 11.94 -8.29
C LYS A 368 -11.71 11.27 -8.46
N ASP A 369 -11.14 11.34 -9.67
CA ASP A 369 -9.81 10.78 -9.97
C ASP A 369 -9.68 9.31 -9.53
N ILE A 370 -10.71 8.51 -9.85
CA ILE A 370 -10.79 7.09 -9.60
C ILE A 370 -11.04 6.35 -10.92
N GLY A 371 -10.60 5.10 -11.01
CA GLY A 371 -10.89 4.25 -12.15
C GLY A 371 -10.84 2.78 -11.75
N MET A 372 -11.73 1.98 -12.35
CA MET A 372 -11.82 0.55 -12.11
C MET A 372 -11.35 -0.22 -13.35
N ALA A 373 -10.29 -1.00 -13.21
CA ALA A 373 -9.95 -2.07 -14.15
C ALA A 373 -10.63 -3.36 -13.70
N THR A 374 -10.87 -4.32 -14.61
CA THR A 374 -11.49 -5.59 -14.22
C THR A 374 -10.61 -6.78 -14.58
N ALA A 375 -10.65 -7.83 -13.76
CA ALA A 375 -10.01 -9.12 -13.98
C ALA A 375 -11.03 -10.23 -14.28
N ILE A 376 -12.22 -9.88 -14.79
CA ILE A 376 -13.37 -10.77 -14.98
C ILE A 376 -13.11 -11.95 -15.93
N ASP A 377 -12.15 -11.84 -16.81
CA ASP A 377 -11.79 -12.81 -17.84
C ASP A 377 -10.49 -13.60 -17.56
N VAL A 378 -9.80 -13.28 -16.47
CA VAL A 378 -8.52 -13.91 -16.09
C VAL A 378 -8.58 -14.73 -14.80
N GLY A 379 -9.78 -14.89 -14.22
CA GLY A 379 -9.98 -15.70 -13.02
C GLY A 379 -9.73 -17.17 -13.24
N ASP A 380 -9.53 -17.90 -12.16
CA ASP A 380 -9.41 -19.35 -12.10
C ASP A 380 -10.43 -19.90 -11.10
N SER A 381 -11.12 -21.00 -11.48
CA SER A 381 -12.15 -21.60 -10.63
C SER A 381 -11.58 -22.27 -9.37
N LEU A 382 -10.30 -22.66 -9.39
CA LEU A 382 -9.63 -23.43 -8.35
C LEU A 382 -8.54 -22.63 -7.60
N ASP A 383 -8.13 -21.47 -8.12
CA ASP A 383 -7.10 -20.64 -7.51
C ASP A 383 -7.56 -19.17 -7.45
N ILE A 384 -7.64 -18.63 -6.23
CA ILE A 384 -7.96 -17.22 -5.99
C ILE A 384 -6.87 -16.27 -6.50
N HIS A 385 -5.69 -16.81 -6.82
CA HIS A 385 -4.54 -16.07 -7.31
C HIS A 385 -4.27 -16.40 -8.80
N PRO A 386 -5.02 -15.80 -9.75
CA PRO A 386 -4.81 -16.07 -11.17
C PRO A 386 -3.37 -15.83 -11.59
N LYS A 387 -2.76 -16.79 -12.26
CA LYS A 387 -1.37 -16.70 -12.73
C LYS A 387 -1.15 -15.71 -13.87
N ASN A 388 -2.21 -15.28 -14.54
CA ASN A 388 -2.12 -14.22 -15.53
C ASN A 388 -2.01 -12.86 -14.84
N LYS A 389 -0.79 -12.38 -14.59
CA LYS A 389 -0.52 -11.07 -14.00
C LYS A 389 -0.24 -9.98 -15.05
N VAL A 390 0.03 -10.37 -16.29
CA VAL A 390 0.28 -9.43 -17.39
C VAL A 390 -0.97 -8.60 -17.69
N VAL A 391 -2.11 -9.24 -17.81
CA VAL A 391 -3.38 -8.57 -18.16
C VAL A 391 -3.81 -7.55 -17.10
N PRO A 392 -3.87 -7.86 -15.80
CA PRO A 392 -4.16 -6.87 -14.76
C PRO A 392 -3.18 -5.69 -14.75
N ALA A 393 -1.88 -5.96 -14.89
CA ALA A 393 -0.86 -4.90 -14.92
C ALA A 393 -1.05 -3.97 -16.13
N HIS A 394 -1.28 -4.51 -17.30
CA HIS A 394 -1.60 -3.77 -18.53
C HIS A 394 -2.83 -2.88 -18.34
N ARG A 395 -3.90 -3.40 -17.78
CA ARG A 395 -5.13 -2.63 -17.55
C ARG A 395 -4.93 -1.48 -16.56
N PHE A 396 -4.13 -1.65 -15.54
CA PHE A 396 -3.71 -0.54 -14.68
C PHE A 396 -2.91 0.51 -15.45
N ALA A 397 -1.97 0.06 -16.31
CA ALA A 397 -1.17 0.98 -17.11
C ALA A 397 -2.02 1.78 -18.10
N LEU A 398 -3.04 1.18 -18.72
CA LEU A 398 -3.99 1.89 -19.59
C LEU A 398 -4.70 3.02 -18.84
N TRP A 399 -5.19 2.78 -17.62
CA TRP A 399 -5.80 3.83 -16.79
C TRP A 399 -4.83 4.97 -16.51
N ALA A 400 -3.60 4.65 -16.08
CA ALA A 400 -2.58 5.65 -15.81
C ALA A 400 -2.23 6.44 -17.09
N LEU A 401 -1.97 5.77 -18.20
CA LEU A 401 -1.60 6.38 -19.48
C LEU A 401 -2.69 7.32 -20.01
N ALA A 402 -3.96 6.89 -19.95
CA ALA A 402 -5.09 7.68 -20.42
C ALA A 402 -5.33 8.92 -19.54
N LYS A 403 -5.38 8.73 -18.21
CA LYS A 403 -5.87 9.75 -17.29
C LYS A 403 -4.77 10.68 -16.74
N GLU A 404 -3.55 10.16 -16.56
CA GLU A 404 -2.44 10.93 -15.97
C GLU A 404 -1.42 11.45 -17.00
N TYR A 405 -1.32 10.75 -18.13
CA TYR A 405 -0.33 11.10 -19.16
C TYR A 405 -0.95 11.55 -20.49
N GLY A 406 -2.29 11.60 -20.57
CA GLY A 406 -3.01 12.13 -21.73
C GLY A 406 -2.81 11.31 -23.02
N LYS A 407 -2.43 10.03 -22.89
CA LYS A 407 -2.33 9.11 -24.03
C LYS A 407 -3.75 8.80 -24.55
N LYS A 408 -3.89 8.77 -25.88
CA LYS A 408 -5.16 8.44 -26.54
C LYS A 408 -5.36 6.93 -26.61
N VAL A 409 -5.53 6.27 -25.47
CA VAL A 409 -5.78 4.84 -25.34
C VAL A 409 -7.11 4.61 -24.63
N GLU A 410 -7.84 3.56 -25.03
CA GLU A 410 -9.02 3.13 -24.30
C GLU A 410 -8.58 2.38 -23.03
N CYS A 411 -9.11 2.79 -21.88
CA CYS A 411 -8.76 2.20 -20.59
C CYS A 411 -9.93 1.49 -19.90
N CYS A 412 -11.13 1.59 -20.47
CA CYS A 412 -12.37 1.07 -19.91
C CYS A 412 -13.00 0.02 -20.84
N GLY A 413 -13.49 -1.07 -20.28
CA GLY A 413 -14.33 -2.04 -21.00
C GLY A 413 -15.76 -1.53 -21.18
N PRO A 414 -16.62 -2.27 -21.91
CA PRO A 414 -18.04 -1.93 -22.04
C PRO A 414 -18.73 -1.80 -20.68
N LEU A 415 -19.33 -0.63 -20.42
CA LEU A 415 -20.06 -0.31 -19.22
C LEU A 415 -21.54 -0.14 -19.58
N LEU A 416 -22.45 -0.86 -18.91
CA LEU A 416 -23.88 -0.77 -19.17
C LEU A 416 -24.38 0.64 -18.82
N GLU A 417 -24.97 1.33 -19.80
CA GLU A 417 -25.53 2.69 -19.62
C GLU A 417 -27.05 2.74 -19.74
N LYS A 418 -27.61 1.89 -20.60
CA LYS A 418 -29.06 1.94 -20.86
C LYS A 418 -29.58 0.56 -21.23
N VAL A 419 -30.75 0.25 -20.69
CA VAL A 419 -31.55 -0.92 -21.06
C VAL A 419 -32.92 -0.44 -21.60
N SER A 420 -33.38 -1.06 -22.65
CA SER A 420 -34.76 -0.90 -23.18
C SER A 420 -35.31 -2.27 -23.56
N VAL A 421 -36.65 -2.38 -23.64
CA VAL A 421 -37.32 -3.60 -24.04
C VAL A 421 -37.97 -3.39 -25.41
N GLU A 422 -37.75 -4.27 -26.33
CA GLU A 422 -38.29 -4.31 -27.68
C GLU A 422 -38.94 -5.70 -27.95
N GLY A 423 -40.26 -5.76 -27.75
CA GLY A 423 -40.98 -7.04 -27.84
C GLY A 423 -40.55 -8.00 -26.71
N ASN A 424 -40.02 -9.15 -27.10
CA ASN A 424 -39.52 -10.17 -26.19
C ASN A 424 -37.98 -10.08 -25.95
N ARG A 425 -37.35 -8.96 -26.32
CA ARG A 425 -35.90 -8.76 -26.17
C ARG A 425 -35.59 -7.53 -25.31
N MET A 426 -34.55 -7.62 -24.52
CA MET A 426 -33.91 -6.48 -23.91
C MET A 426 -32.79 -6.00 -24.83
N VAL A 427 -32.65 -4.68 -24.97
CA VAL A 427 -31.63 -4.04 -25.80
C VAL A 427 -30.73 -3.22 -24.89
N LEU A 428 -29.48 -3.65 -24.78
CA LEU A 428 -28.47 -3.08 -23.89
C LEU A 428 -27.52 -2.18 -24.67
N SER A 429 -27.36 -0.96 -24.21
CA SER A 429 -26.39 0.00 -24.75
C SER A 429 -25.27 0.23 -23.74
N PHE A 430 -24.03 0.24 -24.22
CA PHE A 430 -22.85 0.36 -23.39
C PHE A 430 -22.04 1.59 -23.77
N GLY A 431 -21.50 2.29 -22.76
CA GLY A 431 -20.37 3.18 -22.90
C GLY A 431 -19.10 2.38 -23.18
N HIS A 432 -18.07 3.02 -23.71
CA HIS A 432 -16.78 2.38 -24.04
C HIS A 432 -16.87 1.13 -24.92
N SER A 433 -17.91 1.05 -25.76
CA SER A 433 -18.29 -0.15 -26.51
C SER A 433 -17.94 -0.12 -27.99
N LYS A 434 -17.07 0.79 -28.43
CA LYS A 434 -16.66 0.85 -29.85
C LYS A 434 -16.14 -0.51 -30.31
N GLY A 435 -16.76 -1.06 -31.38
CA GLY A 435 -16.40 -2.36 -31.95
C GLY A 435 -16.65 -3.52 -31.01
N LEU A 436 -17.83 -3.51 -30.34
CA LEU A 436 -18.30 -4.56 -29.43
C LEU A 436 -18.26 -5.94 -30.14
N TYR A 437 -17.74 -6.95 -29.44
CA TYR A 437 -17.70 -8.33 -29.93
C TYR A 437 -17.75 -9.34 -28.78
N VAL A 438 -18.12 -10.56 -29.10
CA VAL A 438 -18.05 -11.71 -28.20
C VAL A 438 -16.85 -12.57 -28.58
N LEU A 439 -16.08 -13.04 -27.62
CA LEU A 439 -15.00 -14.01 -27.82
C LEU A 439 -15.58 -15.41 -27.58
N ASN A 440 -15.61 -16.27 -28.63
CA ASN A 440 -16.12 -17.63 -28.51
C ASN A 440 -15.06 -18.58 -27.91
N ALA A 441 -15.42 -19.82 -27.66
CA ALA A 441 -14.51 -20.83 -27.10
C ALA A 441 -13.29 -21.16 -27.98
N ALA A 442 -13.37 -20.90 -29.28
CA ALA A 442 -12.25 -21.04 -30.20
C ALA A 442 -11.32 -19.82 -30.26
N GLY A 443 -11.62 -18.77 -29.50
CA GLY A 443 -10.87 -17.52 -29.49
C GLY A 443 -11.20 -16.59 -30.66
N GLU A 444 -12.34 -16.82 -31.34
CA GLU A 444 -12.76 -16.02 -32.51
C GLU A 444 -13.72 -14.91 -32.07
N LYS A 445 -13.66 -13.77 -32.77
CA LYS A 445 -14.58 -12.64 -32.56
C LYS A 445 -15.88 -12.91 -33.31
N VAL A 446 -16.98 -13.03 -32.59
CA VAL A 446 -18.33 -13.27 -33.10
C VAL A 446 -19.30 -12.21 -32.54
N SER A 447 -20.53 -12.19 -33.10
CA SER A 447 -21.57 -11.22 -32.65
C SER A 447 -22.58 -11.81 -31.67
N ALA A 448 -22.46 -13.06 -31.26
CA ALA A 448 -23.45 -13.76 -30.45
C ALA A 448 -22.80 -14.68 -29.42
N GLY A 449 -23.57 -15.11 -28.39
CA GLY A 449 -23.13 -16.11 -27.44
C GLY A 449 -22.37 -15.55 -26.25
N VAL A 450 -22.90 -14.48 -25.64
CA VAL A 450 -22.37 -13.97 -24.37
C VAL A 450 -22.62 -14.98 -23.26
N ASN A 451 -21.54 -15.36 -22.55
CA ASN A 451 -21.59 -16.30 -21.44
C ASN A 451 -22.07 -15.63 -20.15
N TYR A 452 -22.60 -16.40 -19.20
CA TYR A 452 -23.03 -15.91 -17.88
C TYR A 452 -24.00 -14.73 -17.96
N LEU A 453 -24.90 -14.76 -18.95
CA LEU A 453 -25.91 -13.76 -19.22
C LEU A 453 -27.29 -14.37 -18.95
N TYR A 454 -28.12 -13.68 -18.19
CA TYR A 454 -29.43 -14.17 -17.78
C TYR A 454 -30.46 -13.05 -17.88
N VAL A 455 -31.71 -13.43 -18.13
CA VAL A 455 -32.86 -12.53 -18.09
C VAL A 455 -33.95 -13.11 -17.19
N ALA A 456 -34.75 -12.23 -16.58
CA ALA A 456 -35.92 -12.59 -15.83
C ALA A 456 -37.11 -11.71 -16.22
N GLY A 457 -38.31 -12.21 -16.00
CA GLY A 457 -39.53 -11.41 -15.97
C GLY A 457 -39.65 -10.59 -14.69
N THR A 458 -40.86 -10.03 -14.44
CA THR A 458 -41.17 -9.33 -13.19
C THR A 458 -41.21 -10.24 -11.96
N ASP A 459 -41.21 -11.55 -12.17
CA ASP A 459 -41.15 -12.58 -11.12
C ASP A 459 -39.74 -12.77 -10.52
N GLY A 460 -38.71 -12.21 -11.17
CA GLY A 460 -37.31 -12.31 -10.71
C GLY A 460 -36.66 -13.66 -10.94
N ASN A 461 -37.30 -14.60 -11.65
CA ASN A 461 -36.74 -15.90 -11.97
C ASN A 461 -35.80 -15.79 -13.17
N PHE A 462 -34.50 -15.87 -12.94
CA PHE A 462 -33.49 -15.72 -13.97
C PHE A 462 -33.27 -17.00 -14.78
N HIS A 463 -33.35 -16.89 -16.09
CA HIS A 463 -33.10 -17.95 -17.08
C HIS A 463 -31.88 -17.60 -17.94
N PRO A 464 -31.09 -18.58 -18.39
CA PRO A 464 -30.02 -18.35 -19.37
C PRO A 464 -30.53 -17.59 -20.59
N ALA A 465 -29.76 -16.63 -21.06
CA ALA A 465 -30.16 -15.77 -22.15
C ALA A 465 -29.36 -16.06 -23.42
N LEU A 466 -30.02 -15.97 -24.54
CA LEU A 466 -29.41 -15.83 -25.86
C LEU A 466 -29.07 -14.36 -26.08
N SER A 467 -28.06 -14.12 -26.92
CA SER A 467 -27.62 -12.74 -27.18
C SER A 467 -27.09 -12.56 -28.59
N GLU A 468 -27.24 -11.37 -29.14
CA GLU A 468 -26.71 -11.00 -30.45
C GLU A 468 -26.38 -9.49 -30.46
N ILE A 469 -25.26 -9.13 -31.06
CA ILE A 469 -24.86 -7.73 -31.25
C ILE A 469 -25.43 -7.24 -32.57
N ILE A 470 -26.35 -6.30 -32.52
CA ILE A 470 -27.00 -5.67 -33.65
C ILE A 470 -26.82 -4.15 -33.52
N GLY A 471 -26.26 -3.53 -34.55
CA GLY A 471 -26.07 -2.07 -34.56
C GLY A 471 -25.23 -1.54 -33.41
N GLY A 472 -24.28 -2.32 -32.87
CA GLY A 472 -23.41 -1.97 -31.75
C GLY A 472 -24.07 -2.06 -30.37
N LYS A 473 -25.27 -2.62 -30.28
CA LYS A 473 -26.00 -2.89 -29.04
C LYS A 473 -26.13 -4.40 -28.84
N LEU A 474 -26.24 -4.84 -27.59
CA LEU A 474 -26.46 -6.23 -27.24
C LEU A 474 -27.96 -6.49 -27.08
N HIS A 475 -28.54 -7.31 -27.98
CA HIS A 475 -29.90 -7.79 -27.86
C HIS A 475 -29.90 -9.10 -27.08
N VAL A 476 -30.75 -9.19 -26.05
CA VAL A 476 -30.76 -10.29 -25.08
C VAL A 476 -32.18 -10.81 -24.91
N TRP A 477 -32.39 -12.14 -24.97
CA TRP A 477 -33.69 -12.78 -24.78
C TRP A 477 -33.54 -14.21 -24.25
N SER A 478 -34.63 -14.78 -23.75
CA SER A 478 -34.75 -16.21 -23.47
C SER A 478 -36.11 -16.70 -23.98
N PRO A 479 -36.17 -17.90 -24.59
CA PRO A 479 -37.46 -18.55 -24.94
C PRO A 479 -38.36 -18.72 -23.70
N ASP A 480 -37.77 -18.91 -22.51
CA ASP A 480 -38.47 -19.14 -21.26
C ASP A 480 -39.00 -17.85 -20.61
N VAL A 481 -38.63 -16.68 -21.15
CA VAL A 481 -39.00 -15.37 -20.61
C VAL A 481 -39.61 -14.51 -21.72
N PRO A 482 -40.90 -14.66 -22.01
CA PRO A 482 -41.55 -13.93 -23.12
C PRO A 482 -41.68 -12.41 -22.87
N ALA A 483 -41.63 -11.95 -21.61
CA ALA A 483 -41.69 -10.57 -21.23
C ALA A 483 -40.52 -10.24 -20.28
N PRO A 484 -39.28 -10.04 -20.80
CA PRO A 484 -38.10 -9.79 -19.98
C PRO A 484 -38.17 -8.40 -19.34
N ALA A 485 -37.82 -8.32 -18.05
CA ALA A 485 -37.83 -7.11 -17.24
C ALA A 485 -36.49 -6.87 -16.52
N GLN A 486 -35.68 -7.92 -16.33
CA GLN A 486 -34.41 -7.86 -15.63
C GLN A 486 -33.33 -8.61 -16.41
N VAL A 487 -32.09 -8.13 -16.29
CA VAL A 487 -30.92 -8.77 -16.91
C VAL A 487 -29.73 -8.74 -15.96
N LYS A 488 -28.94 -9.81 -15.95
CA LYS A 488 -27.67 -9.84 -15.21
C LYS A 488 -26.56 -10.51 -16.01
N TYR A 489 -25.33 -10.08 -15.77
CA TYR A 489 -24.14 -10.58 -16.44
C TYR A 489 -22.98 -10.77 -15.45
N CYS A 490 -22.35 -11.96 -15.46
CA CYS A 490 -21.17 -12.32 -14.67
C CYS A 490 -21.30 -12.01 -13.17
N THR A 491 -22.44 -12.39 -12.57
CA THR A 491 -22.73 -12.18 -11.14
C THR A 491 -22.40 -13.38 -10.25
N GLU A 492 -22.11 -14.54 -10.86
CA GLU A 492 -21.77 -15.77 -10.18
C GLU A 492 -20.37 -15.69 -9.52
N ASP A 493 -20.11 -16.57 -8.55
CA ASP A 493 -18.83 -16.65 -7.85
C ASP A 493 -17.69 -16.86 -8.83
N TYR A 494 -17.81 -17.86 -9.68
CA TYR A 494 -16.96 -18.04 -10.87
C TYR A 494 -17.73 -17.74 -12.14
N CYS A 495 -17.17 -16.86 -12.94
CA CYS A 495 -17.61 -16.58 -14.29
C CYS A 495 -16.40 -16.16 -15.13
N LYS A 496 -16.48 -16.35 -16.43
CA LYS A 496 -15.45 -15.86 -17.37
C LYS A 496 -16.13 -15.01 -18.43
N GLY A 497 -16.06 -13.71 -18.23
CA GLY A 497 -16.65 -12.73 -19.15
C GLY A 497 -16.02 -12.84 -20.54
N ASN A 498 -16.87 -12.78 -21.60
CA ASN A 498 -16.43 -12.92 -22.98
C ASN A 498 -16.97 -11.81 -23.91
N LEU A 499 -17.56 -10.75 -23.35
CA LEU A 499 -18.01 -9.57 -24.10
C LEU A 499 -16.93 -8.49 -24.05
N TYR A 500 -16.45 -8.01 -25.20
CA TYR A 500 -15.31 -7.10 -25.29
C TYR A 500 -15.57 -5.92 -26.22
N ASN A 501 -14.81 -4.82 -26.02
CA ASN A 501 -14.70 -3.74 -27.02
C ASN A 501 -13.50 -3.95 -27.95
N ALA A 502 -13.35 -3.07 -28.95
CA ALA A 502 -12.26 -3.13 -29.92
C ALA A 502 -10.85 -3.05 -29.31
N ALA A 503 -10.70 -2.48 -28.10
CA ALA A 503 -9.45 -2.42 -27.39
C ALA A 503 -9.10 -3.73 -26.64
N GLY A 504 -9.96 -4.76 -26.72
CA GLY A 504 -9.75 -6.04 -26.03
C GLY A 504 -10.02 -5.96 -24.52
N LEU A 505 -10.79 -4.97 -24.09
CA LEU A 505 -11.19 -4.82 -22.69
C LEU A 505 -12.56 -5.45 -22.46
N PRO A 506 -12.73 -6.31 -21.45
CA PRO A 506 -13.98 -7.01 -21.19
C PRO A 506 -15.02 -6.10 -20.54
N ALA A 507 -16.30 -6.44 -20.76
CA ALA A 507 -17.41 -5.79 -20.08
C ALA A 507 -17.40 -6.08 -18.58
N TYR A 508 -17.81 -5.09 -17.81
CA TYR A 508 -17.98 -5.22 -16.36
C TYR A 508 -19.25 -6.02 -16.02
N PRO A 509 -19.27 -6.78 -14.91
CA PRO A 509 -20.49 -7.38 -14.37
C PRO A 509 -21.57 -6.34 -14.09
N PHE A 510 -22.82 -6.68 -14.33
CA PHE A 510 -23.94 -5.80 -14.06
C PHE A 510 -25.22 -6.57 -13.68
N VAL A 511 -26.13 -5.86 -13.03
CA VAL A 511 -27.52 -6.24 -12.78
C VAL A 511 -28.40 -5.04 -13.11
N HIS A 512 -29.49 -5.26 -13.79
CA HIS A 512 -30.48 -4.23 -14.12
C HIS A 512 -31.91 -4.76 -13.94
#